data_2c97ef2cf25ccbc207ef858d2301f829
#
_entry.id   2c97ef2cf25ccbc207ef858d2301f829
#
_cell.length_a   1.000
_cell.length_b   1.000
_cell.length_c   1.000
_cell.angle_alpha   90.00
_cell.angle_beta   90.00
_cell.angle_gamma   90.00
#
_symmetry.space_group_name_H-M   'P 1'
#
loop_
_entity.id
_entity.type
_entity.pdbx_description
1 polymer ?
#
loop_
_entity_poly.entity_id
_entity_poly.type
_entity_poly.pdbx_seq_one_letter_code
_entity_poly.pdbx_strand_id
1 'polypeptide(L)'
;MTTIATTDGTHIFYKDWGPKDGQPILFSHGWPLSADAWDAQMVFFANQGFRTIAHDRRSHGRSDQVWDNNTMDQYADDLAELIEQLDLKDVILVGHSTGGGEVTRYIGRHGTDRVAKVALIGAVPPLMLKTEANPIGLPIEIFDGIRKGTFDNRPQFFKDLTLPFFGYNREGANVSEAVRDDFVRQGMNGGLKGLLDSIRAFSESDFNEDLKKFDKPTLVLHGDDDQIVPIDASARSTVKIVKQAVLKIYEGADHGLTVTHQDRFNADLLDFINS
;
A
#
# COMPACT_ATOMS: atom_id res chain seq x y z
N MET A 1 10.57 -15.70 14.06
CA MET A 1 9.85 -14.58 13.40
C MET A 1 8.37 -14.86 13.56
N THR A 2 7.55 -13.84 13.71
CA THR A 2 6.10 -14.02 13.83
C THR A 2 5.50 -14.15 12.44
N THR A 3 4.94 -15.31 12.13
CA THR A 3 4.35 -15.61 10.82
C THR A 3 3.01 -16.32 10.99
N ILE A 4 2.13 -16.16 10.02
CA ILE A 4 1.03 -17.10 9.78
C ILE A 4 1.42 -18.02 8.61
N ALA A 5 0.80 -19.19 8.54
CA ALA A 5 0.83 -20.03 7.34
C ALA A 5 -0.51 -19.88 6.61
N THR A 6 -0.48 -19.52 5.35
CA THR A 6 -1.68 -19.45 4.50
C THR A 6 -2.12 -20.84 4.05
N THR A 7 -3.31 -20.95 3.50
CA THR A 7 -3.89 -22.22 3.05
C THR A 7 -3.03 -22.93 1.98
N ASP A 8 -2.27 -22.17 1.17
CA ASP A 8 -1.32 -22.72 0.19
C ASP A 8 0.05 -23.05 0.80
N GLY A 9 0.24 -22.85 2.12
CA GLY A 9 1.45 -23.14 2.86
C GLY A 9 2.49 -22.01 2.85
N THR A 10 2.20 -20.86 2.27
CA THR A 10 3.10 -19.71 2.26
C THR A 10 3.14 -19.06 3.65
N HIS A 11 4.33 -18.78 4.18
CA HIS A 11 4.47 -18.08 5.46
C HIS A 11 4.49 -16.55 5.22
N ILE A 12 3.53 -15.87 5.83
CA ILE A 12 3.42 -14.41 5.80
C ILE A 12 3.92 -13.84 7.13
N PHE A 13 5.00 -13.07 7.07
CA PHE A 13 5.54 -12.37 8.23
C PHE A 13 4.65 -11.17 8.58
N TYR A 14 4.48 -10.92 9.88
CA TYR A 14 3.82 -9.71 10.36
C TYR A 14 4.42 -9.18 11.66
N LYS A 15 4.24 -7.90 11.90
CA LYS A 15 4.46 -7.18 13.16
C LYS A 15 3.11 -6.97 13.83
N ASP A 16 3.07 -7.00 15.16
CA ASP A 16 1.86 -6.83 15.96
C ASP A 16 2.22 -6.14 17.27
N TRP A 17 2.05 -4.82 17.31
CA TRP A 17 2.45 -3.95 18.41
C TRP A 17 1.26 -3.25 19.07
N GLY A 18 1.49 -2.72 20.27
CA GLY A 18 0.46 -2.06 21.08
C GLY A 18 -0.40 -3.02 21.89
N PRO A 19 -1.46 -2.50 22.56
CA PRO A 19 -2.33 -3.30 23.40
C PRO A 19 -3.15 -4.28 22.56
N LYS A 20 -3.22 -5.53 23.00
CA LYS A 20 -3.88 -6.62 22.25
C LYS A 20 -5.41 -6.48 22.18
N ASP A 21 -5.98 -5.74 23.11
CA ASP A 21 -7.41 -5.39 23.21
C ASP A 21 -7.75 -4.03 22.55
N GLY A 22 -6.73 -3.31 22.04
CA GLY A 22 -6.92 -2.08 21.27
C GLY A 22 -7.57 -2.35 19.91
N GLN A 23 -8.31 -1.36 19.39
CA GLN A 23 -8.86 -1.46 18.02
C GLN A 23 -7.73 -1.68 17.02
N PRO A 24 -7.84 -2.70 16.13
CA PRO A 24 -6.76 -3.02 15.23
C PRO A 24 -6.67 -2.06 14.04
N ILE A 25 -5.46 -1.58 13.75
CA ILE A 25 -5.08 -0.91 12.49
C ILE A 25 -4.16 -1.85 11.75
N LEU A 26 -4.53 -2.25 10.54
CA LEU A 26 -3.73 -3.11 9.69
C LEU A 26 -3.22 -2.34 8.49
N PHE A 27 -1.87 -2.32 8.35
CA PHE A 27 -1.16 -1.57 7.33
C PHE A 27 -0.65 -2.49 6.22
N SER A 28 -1.01 -2.16 4.97
CA SER A 28 -0.53 -2.81 3.74
C SER A 28 0.43 -1.89 3.00
N HIS A 29 1.67 -2.36 2.79
CA HIS A 29 2.77 -1.56 2.23
C HIS A 29 2.70 -1.43 0.70
N GLY A 30 3.36 -0.38 0.18
CA GLY A 30 3.61 -0.18 -1.25
C GLY A 30 4.70 -1.10 -1.81
N TRP A 31 4.80 -1.19 -3.13
CA TRP A 31 5.90 -1.86 -3.82
C TRP A 31 7.14 -0.94 -3.90
N PRO A 32 8.35 -1.44 -3.74
CA PRO A 32 8.78 -2.80 -3.41
C PRO A 32 9.08 -3.00 -1.91
N LEU A 33 8.37 -2.29 -1.05
CA LEU A 33 8.63 -2.16 0.38
C LEU A 33 8.22 -3.41 1.19
N SER A 34 8.18 -3.26 2.50
CA SER A 34 7.80 -4.26 3.50
C SER A 34 7.02 -3.61 4.65
N ALA A 35 6.66 -4.37 5.66
CA ALA A 35 6.06 -3.84 6.90
C ALA A 35 6.93 -2.77 7.58
N ASP A 36 8.25 -2.75 7.31
CA ASP A 36 9.18 -1.76 7.89
C ASP A 36 8.85 -0.33 7.46
N ALA A 37 8.19 -0.14 6.31
CA ALA A 37 7.73 1.16 5.85
C ALA A 37 6.71 1.82 6.80
N TRP A 38 6.10 1.05 7.70
CA TRP A 38 5.07 1.50 8.62
C TRP A 38 5.53 1.66 10.07
N ASP A 39 6.81 1.43 10.38
CA ASP A 39 7.32 1.42 11.77
C ASP A 39 6.99 2.70 12.55
N ALA A 40 7.16 3.85 11.93
CA ALA A 40 6.87 5.13 12.55
C ALA A 40 5.37 5.30 12.87
N GLN A 41 4.50 4.92 11.93
CA GLN A 41 3.04 4.94 12.12
C GLN A 41 2.62 3.92 13.17
N MET A 42 3.16 2.71 13.11
CA MET A 42 2.84 1.66 14.08
C MET A 42 3.16 2.10 15.51
N VAL A 43 4.33 2.70 15.74
CA VAL A 43 4.71 3.24 17.07
C VAL A 43 3.79 4.39 17.47
N PHE A 44 3.49 5.31 16.55
CA PHE A 44 2.60 6.45 16.82
C PHE A 44 1.22 5.98 17.28
N PHE A 45 0.56 5.11 16.52
CA PHE A 45 -0.79 4.63 16.81
C PHE A 45 -0.83 3.66 18.01
N ALA A 46 0.20 2.83 18.22
CA ALA A 46 0.32 2.01 19.41
C ALA A 46 0.36 2.85 20.71
N ASN A 47 1.06 3.99 20.67
CA ASN A 47 1.09 4.94 21.78
C ASN A 47 -0.25 5.67 22.00
N GLN A 48 -1.15 5.67 21.01
CA GLN A 48 -2.53 6.15 21.13
C GLN A 48 -3.51 5.06 21.62
N GLY A 49 -3.03 3.85 21.91
CA GLY A 49 -3.86 2.76 22.42
C GLY A 49 -4.43 1.82 21.36
N PHE A 50 -4.01 1.94 20.10
CA PHE A 50 -4.42 1.01 19.04
C PHE A 50 -3.52 -0.23 19.00
N ARG A 51 -4.07 -1.36 18.57
CA ARG A 51 -3.28 -2.52 18.16
C ARG A 51 -2.84 -2.32 16.71
N THR A 52 -1.54 -2.22 16.45
CA THR A 52 -1.02 -1.95 15.12
C THR A 52 -0.40 -3.19 14.52
N ILE A 53 -0.82 -3.54 13.31
CA ILE A 53 -0.37 -4.72 12.58
C ILE A 53 0.12 -4.27 11.20
N ALA A 54 1.28 -4.78 10.77
CA ALA A 54 1.75 -4.63 9.41
C ALA A 54 2.37 -5.94 8.94
N HIS A 55 2.08 -6.37 7.73
CA HIS A 55 2.62 -7.62 7.18
C HIS A 55 3.57 -7.34 6.01
N ASP A 56 4.50 -8.24 5.79
CA ASP A 56 5.23 -8.32 4.54
C ASP A 56 4.38 -9.14 3.56
N ARG A 57 3.96 -8.54 2.44
CA ARG A 57 3.24 -9.26 1.39
C ARG A 57 4.07 -10.46 0.92
N ARG A 58 3.43 -11.55 0.46
CA ARG A 58 4.18 -12.69 -0.13
C ARG A 58 5.24 -12.19 -1.12
N SER A 59 6.39 -12.83 -1.14
CA SER A 59 7.58 -12.46 -1.91
C SER A 59 8.19 -11.10 -1.61
N HIS A 60 7.77 -10.41 -0.54
CA HIS A 60 8.36 -9.17 -0.04
C HIS A 60 8.97 -9.39 1.35
N GLY A 61 9.97 -8.60 1.70
CA GLY A 61 10.55 -8.57 3.04
C GLY A 61 10.94 -9.96 3.58
N ARG A 62 10.30 -10.35 4.68
CA ARG A 62 10.56 -11.59 5.44
C ARG A 62 9.56 -12.71 5.17
N SER A 63 8.54 -12.45 4.34
CA SER A 63 7.61 -13.48 3.89
C SER A 63 8.26 -14.41 2.88
N ASP A 64 7.69 -15.63 2.75
CA ASP A 64 8.21 -16.62 1.81
C ASP A 64 8.24 -16.07 0.38
N GLN A 65 9.33 -16.38 -0.32
CA GLN A 65 9.51 -16.07 -1.72
C GLN A 65 8.95 -17.20 -2.58
N VAL A 66 7.79 -16.97 -3.18
CA VAL A 66 7.10 -17.98 -3.99
C VAL A 66 7.30 -17.70 -5.48
N TRP A 67 7.29 -18.78 -6.29
CA TRP A 67 7.43 -18.66 -7.73
C TRP A 67 6.12 -18.23 -8.42
N ASP A 68 4.98 -18.76 -7.97
CA ASP A 68 3.66 -18.52 -8.53
C ASP A 68 2.74 -17.75 -7.56
N ASN A 69 1.57 -17.36 -8.03
CA ASN A 69 0.52 -16.71 -7.25
C ASN A 69 0.89 -15.34 -6.66
N ASN A 70 1.84 -14.61 -7.28
CA ASN A 70 2.11 -13.23 -6.94
C ASN A 70 1.10 -12.30 -7.64
N THR A 71 -0.18 -12.46 -7.34
CA THR A 71 -1.30 -11.73 -7.94
C THR A 71 -2.04 -10.89 -6.91
N MET A 72 -2.75 -9.86 -7.38
CA MET A 72 -3.54 -9.02 -6.47
C MET A 72 -4.64 -9.81 -5.74
N ASP A 73 -5.24 -10.80 -6.41
CA ASP A 73 -6.24 -11.68 -5.80
C ASP A 73 -5.65 -12.48 -4.64
N GLN A 74 -4.46 -13.05 -4.86
CA GLN A 74 -3.79 -13.82 -3.82
C GLN A 74 -3.30 -12.94 -2.66
N TYR A 75 -2.83 -11.71 -2.94
CA TYR A 75 -2.47 -10.77 -1.87
C TYR A 75 -3.67 -10.45 -0.98
N ALA A 76 -4.84 -10.26 -1.58
CA ALA A 76 -6.09 -10.05 -0.85
C ALA A 76 -6.52 -11.28 -0.03
N ASP A 77 -6.33 -12.49 -0.57
CA ASP A 77 -6.61 -13.75 0.12
C ASP A 77 -5.66 -13.96 1.31
N ASP A 78 -4.35 -13.66 1.15
CA ASP A 78 -3.38 -13.68 2.26
C ASP A 78 -3.74 -12.69 3.38
N LEU A 79 -4.20 -11.49 2.99
CA LEU A 79 -4.66 -10.47 3.94
C LEU A 79 -5.90 -10.98 4.70
N ALA A 80 -6.83 -11.66 4.03
CA ALA A 80 -8.00 -12.25 4.66
C ALA A 80 -7.61 -13.34 5.67
N GLU A 81 -6.70 -14.22 5.30
CA GLU A 81 -6.20 -15.26 6.21
C GLU A 81 -5.46 -14.67 7.41
N LEU A 82 -4.71 -13.59 7.23
CA LEU A 82 -4.08 -12.87 8.35
C LEU A 82 -5.13 -12.30 9.32
N ILE A 83 -6.16 -11.66 8.80
CA ILE A 83 -7.27 -11.10 9.59
C ILE A 83 -8.01 -12.21 10.35
N GLU A 84 -8.26 -13.35 9.71
CA GLU A 84 -8.96 -14.49 10.32
C GLU A 84 -8.11 -15.17 11.39
N GLN A 85 -6.86 -15.52 11.10
CA GLN A 85 -5.98 -16.25 12.03
C GLN A 85 -5.64 -15.42 13.28
N LEU A 86 -5.62 -14.08 13.17
CA LEU A 86 -5.47 -13.18 14.31
C LEU A 86 -6.81 -12.81 14.99
N ASP A 87 -7.93 -13.35 14.50
CA ASP A 87 -9.32 -13.02 14.88
C ASP A 87 -9.58 -11.51 15.02
N LEU A 88 -9.08 -10.74 14.04
CA LEU A 88 -9.26 -9.29 14.04
C LEU A 88 -10.71 -8.94 13.70
N LYS A 89 -11.26 -7.96 14.42
CA LYS A 89 -12.63 -7.42 14.24
C LYS A 89 -12.55 -5.91 14.26
N ASP A 90 -13.48 -5.27 13.59
CA ASP A 90 -13.55 -3.80 13.49
C ASP A 90 -12.22 -3.18 13.04
N VAL A 91 -11.57 -3.84 12.05
CA VAL A 91 -10.24 -3.48 11.57
C VAL A 91 -10.29 -2.17 10.79
N ILE A 92 -9.34 -1.29 11.07
CA ILE A 92 -9.07 -0.14 10.24
C ILE A 92 -8.01 -0.58 9.22
N LEU A 93 -8.40 -0.68 7.94
CA LEU A 93 -7.49 -1.06 6.86
C LEU A 93 -6.81 0.18 6.28
N VAL A 94 -5.50 0.18 6.26
CA VAL A 94 -4.69 1.28 5.71
C VAL A 94 -3.78 0.73 4.61
N GLY A 95 -3.97 1.17 3.37
CA GLY A 95 -3.19 0.71 2.23
C GLY A 95 -2.48 1.85 1.51
N HIS A 96 -1.15 1.75 1.39
CA HIS A 96 -0.35 2.68 0.60
C HIS A 96 -0.03 2.09 -0.78
N SER A 97 -0.23 2.88 -1.85
CA SER A 97 0.19 2.48 -3.20
C SER A 97 -0.40 1.11 -3.61
N THR A 98 0.43 0.12 -3.92
CA THR A 98 0.05 -1.28 -4.15
C THR A 98 -0.77 -1.86 -2.99
N GLY A 99 -0.45 -1.50 -1.73
CA GLY A 99 -1.22 -1.92 -0.57
C GLY A 99 -2.65 -1.38 -0.56
N GLY A 100 -2.88 -0.22 -1.18
CA GLY A 100 -4.25 0.26 -1.42
C GLY A 100 -5.02 -0.61 -2.41
N GLY A 101 -4.34 -1.17 -3.41
CA GLY A 101 -4.91 -2.18 -4.31
C GLY A 101 -5.25 -3.48 -3.57
N GLU A 102 -4.36 -3.95 -2.71
CA GLU A 102 -4.57 -5.14 -1.87
C GLU A 102 -5.79 -4.98 -0.95
N VAL A 103 -5.89 -3.87 -0.23
CA VAL A 103 -7.06 -3.55 0.61
C VAL A 103 -8.34 -3.46 -0.22
N THR A 104 -8.27 -2.84 -1.39
CA THR A 104 -9.44 -2.70 -2.28
C THR A 104 -9.89 -4.07 -2.79
N ARG A 105 -8.97 -4.93 -3.22
CA ARG A 105 -9.27 -6.29 -3.66
C ARG A 105 -9.76 -7.17 -2.52
N TYR A 106 -9.24 -6.97 -1.29
CA TYR A 106 -9.78 -7.64 -0.10
C TYR A 106 -11.27 -7.34 0.08
N ILE A 107 -11.66 -6.08 0.05
CA ILE A 107 -13.08 -5.69 0.17
C ILE A 107 -13.90 -6.28 -0.98
N GLY A 108 -13.36 -6.24 -2.19
CA GLY A 108 -14.01 -6.81 -3.37
C GLY A 108 -14.30 -8.31 -3.27
N ARG A 109 -13.42 -9.08 -2.63
CA ARG A 109 -13.48 -10.55 -2.55
C ARG A 109 -14.09 -11.05 -1.24
N HIS A 110 -13.76 -10.41 -0.13
CA HIS A 110 -14.10 -10.90 1.22
C HIS A 110 -15.13 -10.04 1.95
N GLY A 111 -15.50 -8.88 1.38
CA GLY A 111 -16.48 -7.99 1.98
C GLY A 111 -15.92 -7.16 3.14
N THR A 112 -16.81 -6.61 3.96
CA THR A 112 -16.49 -5.60 4.98
C THR A 112 -16.91 -6.01 6.40
N ASP A 113 -17.32 -7.24 6.64
CA ASP A 113 -17.87 -7.69 7.94
C ASP A 113 -16.88 -7.51 9.09
N ARG A 114 -15.58 -7.61 8.84
CA ARG A 114 -14.52 -7.41 9.84
C ARG A 114 -13.91 -6.01 9.79
N VAL A 115 -14.40 -5.10 8.93
CA VAL A 115 -13.81 -3.78 8.66
C VAL A 115 -14.63 -2.69 9.32
N ALA A 116 -13.99 -1.80 10.05
CA ALA A 116 -14.61 -0.59 10.60
C ALA A 116 -14.44 0.61 9.66
N LYS A 117 -13.22 0.83 9.16
CA LYS A 117 -12.86 1.99 8.32
C LYS A 117 -11.78 1.61 7.33
N VAL A 118 -11.64 2.41 6.26
CA VAL A 118 -10.62 2.22 5.21
C VAL A 118 -9.87 3.52 4.95
N ALA A 119 -8.54 3.45 4.81
CA ALA A 119 -7.73 4.57 4.35
C ALA A 119 -6.86 4.14 3.16
N LEU A 120 -6.99 4.82 2.03
CA LEU A 120 -6.25 4.60 0.80
C LEU A 120 -5.28 5.78 0.59
N ILE A 121 -3.98 5.50 0.59
CA ILE A 121 -2.92 6.49 0.62
C ILE A 121 -2.08 6.39 -0.66
N GLY A 122 -2.08 7.39 -1.53
CA GLY A 122 -1.37 7.32 -2.80
C GLY A 122 -1.66 6.02 -3.57
N ALA A 123 -2.88 5.49 -3.44
CA ALA A 123 -3.26 4.13 -3.78
C ALA A 123 -3.46 3.94 -5.28
N VAL A 124 -3.20 2.73 -5.79
CA VAL A 124 -3.27 2.41 -7.23
C VAL A 124 -4.69 2.29 -7.82
N PRO A 125 -5.78 1.99 -7.07
CA PRO A 125 -7.13 1.96 -7.63
C PRO A 125 -7.59 3.30 -8.21
N PRO A 126 -8.49 3.30 -9.23
CA PRO A 126 -9.22 2.15 -9.78
C PRO A 126 -8.45 1.32 -10.81
N LEU A 127 -7.52 1.87 -11.56
CA LEU A 127 -6.71 1.17 -12.56
C LEU A 127 -5.54 2.06 -12.98
N MET A 128 -4.31 1.54 -12.89
CA MET A 128 -3.12 2.27 -13.31
C MET A 128 -2.93 2.25 -14.84
N LEU A 129 -3.18 1.10 -15.46
CA LEU A 129 -2.92 0.92 -16.89
C LEU A 129 -3.90 1.75 -17.75
N LYS A 130 -3.34 2.43 -18.75
CA LYS A 130 -4.13 3.09 -19.79
C LYS A 130 -4.79 2.05 -20.68
N THR A 131 -6.11 2.13 -20.77
CA THR A 131 -6.94 1.31 -21.63
C THR A 131 -7.97 2.20 -22.34
N GLU A 132 -8.78 1.65 -23.24
CA GLU A 132 -9.90 2.37 -23.82
C GLU A 132 -10.89 2.85 -22.73
N ALA A 133 -11.13 2.01 -21.71
CA ALA A 133 -12.00 2.35 -20.57
C ALA A 133 -11.31 3.28 -19.52
N ASN A 134 -9.98 3.35 -19.52
CA ASN A 134 -9.19 4.22 -18.65
C ASN A 134 -8.18 5.06 -19.46
N PRO A 135 -8.65 6.07 -20.20
CA PRO A 135 -7.78 6.85 -21.09
C PRO A 135 -6.76 7.74 -20.38
N ILE A 136 -6.97 8.00 -19.08
CA ILE A 136 -6.08 8.80 -18.22
C ILE A 136 -5.03 7.97 -17.48
N GLY A 137 -5.05 6.64 -17.63
CA GLY A 137 -4.05 5.74 -17.07
C GLY A 137 -2.68 5.90 -17.73
N LEU A 138 -1.68 5.24 -17.16
CA LEU A 138 -0.31 5.23 -17.66
C LEU A 138 -0.14 4.19 -18.78
N PRO A 139 0.62 4.51 -19.84
CA PRO A 139 0.89 3.55 -20.90
C PRO A 139 1.71 2.36 -20.41
N ILE A 140 1.54 1.20 -21.06
CA ILE A 140 2.19 -0.06 -20.65
C ILE A 140 3.72 0.04 -20.63
N GLU A 141 4.29 0.87 -21.47
CA GLU A 141 5.73 1.10 -21.59
C GLU A 141 6.36 1.62 -20.29
N ILE A 142 5.60 2.35 -19.46
CA ILE A 142 6.06 2.79 -18.13
C ILE A 142 6.28 1.55 -17.25
N PHE A 143 5.33 0.63 -17.22
CA PHE A 143 5.42 -0.58 -16.40
C PHE A 143 6.45 -1.58 -16.95
N ASP A 144 6.61 -1.66 -18.26
CA ASP A 144 7.68 -2.44 -18.89
C ASP A 144 9.05 -1.86 -18.57
N GLY A 145 9.17 -0.54 -18.50
CA GLY A 145 10.38 0.15 -18.03
C GLY A 145 10.71 -0.22 -16.57
N ILE A 146 9.70 -0.27 -15.69
CA ILE A 146 9.85 -0.69 -14.29
C ILE A 146 10.31 -2.17 -14.23
N ARG A 147 9.68 -3.07 -14.99
CA ARG A 147 10.08 -4.48 -15.09
C ARG A 147 11.53 -4.63 -15.54
N LYS A 148 11.88 -3.91 -16.62
CA LYS A 148 13.23 -3.94 -17.18
C LYS A 148 14.26 -3.41 -16.20
N GLY A 149 14.04 -2.26 -15.58
CA GLY A 149 14.95 -1.69 -14.58
C GLY A 149 15.14 -2.61 -13.37
N THR A 150 14.04 -3.19 -12.87
CA THR A 150 14.07 -4.17 -11.77
C THR A 150 14.86 -5.43 -12.15
N PHE A 151 14.77 -5.89 -13.38
CA PHE A 151 15.46 -7.09 -13.84
C PHE A 151 16.96 -6.82 -14.13
N ASP A 152 17.27 -5.74 -14.84
CA ASP A 152 18.61 -5.48 -15.33
C ASP A 152 19.58 -5.03 -14.23
N ASN A 153 19.14 -4.12 -13.34
CA ASN A 153 19.96 -3.59 -12.26
C ASN A 153 19.07 -3.09 -11.10
N ARG A 154 18.49 -4.02 -10.36
CA ARG A 154 17.55 -3.73 -9.27
C ARG A 154 18.06 -2.71 -8.25
N PRO A 155 19.31 -2.81 -7.74
CA PRO A 155 19.79 -1.84 -6.75
C PRO A 155 19.80 -0.41 -7.26
N GLN A 156 20.33 -0.20 -8.49
CA GLN A 156 20.39 1.12 -9.10
C GLN A 156 18.99 1.64 -9.44
N PHE A 157 18.14 0.78 -10.01
CA PHE A 157 16.78 1.16 -10.36
C PHE A 157 16.00 1.61 -9.12
N PHE A 158 16.08 0.87 -7.99
CA PHE A 158 15.42 1.27 -6.75
C PHE A 158 16.00 2.58 -6.20
N LYS A 159 17.32 2.78 -6.31
CA LYS A 159 17.95 4.04 -5.89
C LYS A 159 17.43 5.23 -6.72
N ASP A 160 17.30 5.06 -8.03
CA ASP A 160 16.77 6.09 -8.93
C ASP A 160 15.28 6.34 -8.71
N LEU A 161 14.50 5.28 -8.46
CA LEU A 161 13.07 5.38 -8.16
C LEU A 161 12.77 6.23 -6.91
N THR A 162 13.68 6.27 -5.93
CA THR A 162 13.51 7.12 -4.75
C THR A 162 13.47 8.61 -5.08
N LEU A 163 13.99 9.04 -6.22
CA LEU A 163 13.96 10.46 -6.62
C LEU A 163 12.53 10.95 -6.82
N PRO A 164 11.73 10.37 -7.72
CA PRO A 164 10.32 10.74 -7.87
C PRO A 164 9.44 10.25 -6.71
N PHE A 165 9.80 9.14 -6.04
CA PHE A 165 8.99 8.56 -4.96
C PHE A 165 8.87 9.50 -3.76
N PHE A 166 9.98 10.14 -3.36
CA PHE A 166 10.04 11.07 -2.22
C PHE A 166 10.14 12.54 -2.65
N GLY A 167 9.87 12.85 -3.91
CA GLY A 167 10.01 14.23 -4.41
C GLY A 167 11.45 14.77 -4.28
N TYR A 168 12.46 13.91 -4.18
CA TYR A 168 13.87 14.31 -4.00
C TYR A 168 14.41 15.12 -5.17
N ASN A 169 13.77 15.03 -6.33
CA ASN A 169 14.03 15.81 -7.54
C ASN A 169 13.28 17.16 -7.56
N ARG A 170 12.68 17.58 -6.44
CA ARG A 170 12.00 18.87 -6.27
C ARG A 170 12.83 19.81 -5.40
N GLU A 171 12.68 21.11 -5.63
CA GLU A 171 13.28 22.13 -4.76
C GLU A 171 12.67 22.04 -3.36
N GLY A 172 13.54 22.12 -2.33
CA GLY A 172 13.10 22.00 -0.94
C GLY A 172 12.86 20.58 -0.42
N ALA A 173 13.23 19.55 -1.20
CA ALA A 173 13.16 18.17 -0.72
C ALA A 173 13.89 18.00 0.61
N ASN A 174 13.21 17.39 1.61
CA ASN A 174 13.70 17.27 3.00
C ASN A 174 14.01 15.83 3.43
N VAL A 175 13.90 14.87 2.50
CA VAL A 175 14.19 13.46 2.78
C VAL A 175 15.71 13.24 2.83
N SER A 176 16.18 12.55 3.87
CA SER A 176 17.60 12.23 4.00
C SER A 176 18.00 11.09 3.04
N GLU A 177 19.29 11.06 2.68
CA GLU A 177 19.87 9.97 1.90
C GLU A 177 19.66 8.60 2.59
N ALA A 178 19.69 8.57 3.93
CA ALA A 178 19.47 7.35 4.71
C ALA A 178 18.05 6.77 4.53
N VAL A 179 17.02 7.61 4.36
CA VAL A 179 15.65 7.15 4.04
C VAL A 179 15.61 6.51 2.65
N ARG A 180 16.31 7.09 1.69
CA ARG A 180 16.43 6.54 0.34
C ARG A 180 17.20 5.22 0.34
N ASP A 181 18.26 5.10 1.15
CA ASP A 181 18.99 3.84 1.32
C ASP A 181 18.14 2.76 1.97
N ASP A 182 17.30 3.12 2.94
CA ASP A 182 16.37 2.20 3.56
C ASP A 182 15.31 1.68 2.57
N PHE A 183 14.80 2.53 1.69
CA PHE A 183 13.92 2.10 0.59
C PHE A 183 14.59 1.01 -0.27
N VAL A 184 15.85 1.24 -0.67
CA VAL A 184 16.63 0.25 -1.43
C VAL A 184 16.80 -1.04 -0.64
N ARG A 185 17.18 -0.94 0.64
CA ARG A 185 17.32 -2.09 1.54
C ARG A 185 16.04 -2.92 1.60
N GLN A 186 14.90 -2.29 1.80
CA GLN A 186 13.60 -2.98 1.83
C GLN A 186 13.30 -3.67 0.50
N GLY A 187 13.47 -2.97 -0.62
CA GLY A 187 13.23 -3.53 -1.95
C GLY A 187 14.17 -4.71 -2.28
N MET A 188 15.42 -4.66 -1.82
CA MET A 188 16.39 -5.75 -2.04
C MET A 188 16.09 -7.02 -1.25
N ASN A 189 15.31 -6.94 -0.16
CA ASN A 189 14.86 -8.10 0.61
C ASN A 189 13.75 -8.89 -0.08
N GLY A 190 13.04 -8.30 -1.05
CA GLY A 190 12.03 -8.99 -1.82
C GLY A 190 12.60 -10.00 -2.84
N GLY A 191 11.85 -11.07 -3.13
CA GLY A 191 12.17 -12.03 -4.19
C GLY A 191 12.00 -11.42 -5.58
N LEU A 192 13.03 -11.52 -6.43
CA LEU A 192 13.00 -10.88 -7.75
C LEU A 192 11.76 -11.28 -8.58
N LYS A 193 11.42 -12.58 -8.61
CA LYS A 193 10.25 -13.07 -9.35
C LYS A 193 8.95 -12.43 -8.84
N GLY A 194 8.73 -12.44 -7.52
CA GLY A 194 7.55 -11.84 -6.92
C GLY A 194 7.47 -10.34 -7.12
N LEU A 195 8.59 -9.63 -7.06
CA LEU A 195 8.64 -8.19 -7.35
C LEU A 195 8.27 -7.88 -8.80
N LEU A 196 8.71 -8.69 -9.76
CA LEU A 196 8.34 -8.55 -11.18
C LEU A 196 6.85 -8.83 -11.41
N ASP A 197 6.31 -9.90 -10.81
CA ASP A 197 4.88 -10.22 -10.89
C ASP A 197 4.01 -9.15 -10.23
N SER A 198 4.47 -8.58 -9.11
CA SER A 198 3.77 -7.49 -8.41
C SER A 198 3.59 -6.26 -9.29
N ILE A 199 4.51 -5.99 -10.22
CA ILE A 199 4.36 -4.87 -11.17
C ILE A 199 3.10 -5.08 -12.00
N ARG A 200 2.84 -6.30 -12.47
CA ARG A 200 1.61 -6.65 -13.15
C ARG A 200 0.40 -6.53 -12.23
N ALA A 201 0.53 -7.04 -11.01
CA ALA A 201 -0.56 -7.03 -10.03
C ALA A 201 -1.05 -5.60 -9.73
N PHE A 202 -0.15 -4.62 -9.51
CA PHE A 202 -0.57 -3.26 -9.20
C PHE A 202 -0.93 -2.42 -10.43
N SER A 203 -0.37 -2.72 -11.60
CA SER A 203 -0.57 -1.88 -12.79
C SER A 203 -1.74 -2.32 -13.67
N GLU A 204 -2.01 -3.61 -13.77
CA GLU A 204 -2.97 -4.17 -14.72
C GLU A 204 -4.26 -4.67 -14.05
N SER A 205 -4.33 -4.70 -12.70
CA SER A 205 -5.56 -5.08 -12.00
C SER A 205 -6.60 -3.96 -12.07
N ASP A 206 -7.80 -4.31 -12.49
CA ASP A 206 -8.97 -3.44 -12.46
C ASP A 206 -9.70 -3.61 -11.12
N PHE A 207 -9.88 -2.50 -10.40
CA PHE A 207 -10.55 -2.44 -9.10
C PHE A 207 -11.91 -1.73 -9.14
N ASN A 208 -12.42 -1.39 -10.33
CA ASN A 208 -13.67 -0.64 -10.45
C ASN A 208 -14.85 -1.35 -9.76
N GLU A 209 -14.98 -2.67 -9.94
CA GLU A 209 -16.04 -3.45 -9.30
C GLU A 209 -15.81 -3.65 -7.80
N ASP A 210 -14.55 -3.70 -7.35
CA ASP A 210 -14.22 -3.81 -5.93
C ASP A 210 -14.58 -2.52 -5.19
N LEU A 211 -14.24 -1.36 -5.76
CA LEU A 211 -14.56 -0.04 -5.18
C LEU A 211 -16.07 0.19 -5.00
N LYS A 212 -16.91 -0.41 -5.85
CA LYS A 212 -18.39 -0.32 -5.71
C LYS A 212 -18.91 -1.04 -4.47
N LYS A 213 -18.12 -1.94 -3.88
CA LYS A 213 -18.49 -2.71 -2.68
C LYS A 213 -18.09 -2.00 -1.37
N PHE A 214 -17.44 -0.84 -1.46
CA PHE A 214 -17.10 -0.06 -0.27
C PHE A 214 -18.36 0.50 0.37
N ASP A 215 -18.65 0.07 1.60
CA ASP A 215 -19.79 0.51 2.41
C ASP A 215 -19.36 1.12 3.77
N LYS A 216 -18.07 1.15 4.06
CA LYS A 216 -17.50 1.69 5.29
C LYS A 216 -16.97 3.12 5.09
N PRO A 217 -16.88 3.93 6.17
CA PRO A 217 -16.19 5.22 6.10
C PRO A 217 -14.81 5.05 5.46
N THR A 218 -14.53 5.89 4.46
CA THR A 218 -13.31 5.77 3.66
C THR A 218 -12.60 7.11 3.56
N LEU A 219 -11.31 7.12 3.91
CA LEU A 219 -10.40 8.24 3.66
C LEU A 219 -9.57 7.92 2.42
N VAL A 220 -9.51 8.85 1.48
CA VAL A 220 -8.56 8.83 0.37
C VAL A 220 -7.61 10.00 0.54
N LEU A 221 -6.32 9.73 0.68
CA LEU A 221 -5.29 10.72 0.92
C LEU A 221 -4.23 10.64 -0.16
N HIS A 222 -3.90 11.77 -0.82
CA HIS A 222 -3.01 11.76 -1.97
C HIS A 222 -2.25 13.07 -2.11
N GLY A 223 -0.99 13.00 -2.53
CA GLY A 223 -0.21 14.16 -2.94
C GLY A 223 -0.53 14.57 -4.37
N ASP A 224 -0.66 15.86 -4.66
CA ASP A 224 -0.95 16.30 -6.03
C ASP A 224 0.29 16.43 -6.92
N ASP A 225 1.52 16.31 -6.34
CA ASP A 225 2.79 16.09 -7.07
C ASP A 225 3.28 14.63 -6.97
N ASP A 226 2.37 13.69 -6.78
CA ASP A 226 2.71 12.26 -6.82
C ASP A 226 3.13 11.86 -8.25
N GLN A 227 4.44 11.64 -8.44
CA GLN A 227 5.05 11.31 -9.71
C GLN A 227 5.01 9.80 -10.03
N ILE A 228 4.51 8.97 -9.10
CA ILE A 228 4.42 7.52 -9.23
C ILE A 228 2.99 7.09 -9.57
N VAL A 229 2.01 7.59 -8.81
CA VAL A 229 0.59 7.30 -8.99
C VAL A 229 -0.15 8.63 -9.25
N PRO A 230 -0.44 8.97 -10.51
CA PRO A 230 -1.10 10.24 -10.83
C PRO A 230 -2.46 10.39 -10.14
N ILE A 231 -2.64 11.45 -9.38
CA ILE A 231 -3.84 11.70 -8.55
C ILE A 231 -5.15 11.64 -9.36
N ASP A 232 -5.13 12.09 -10.60
CA ASP A 232 -6.33 12.14 -11.46
C ASP A 232 -6.80 10.74 -11.86
N ALA A 233 -5.85 9.84 -12.18
CA ALA A 233 -6.12 8.46 -12.54
C ALA A 233 -6.46 7.57 -11.32
N SER A 234 -6.14 8.03 -10.12
CA SER A 234 -6.26 7.29 -8.87
C SER A 234 -7.28 7.94 -7.91
N ALA A 235 -6.83 8.75 -6.96
CA ALA A 235 -7.64 9.26 -5.86
C ALA A 235 -8.90 10.02 -6.35
N ARG A 236 -8.75 10.93 -7.32
CA ARG A 236 -9.88 11.68 -7.88
C ARG A 236 -10.87 10.80 -8.64
N SER A 237 -10.41 9.68 -9.20
CA SER A 237 -11.28 8.68 -9.85
C SER A 237 -11.92 7.75 -8.83
N THR A 238 -11.19 7.33 -7.80
CA THR A 238 -11.69 6.49 -6.70
C THR A 238 -12.90 7.15 -6.01
N VAL A 239 -12.82 8.42 -5.64
CA VAL A 239 -13.93 9.11 -4.94
C VAL A 239 -15.16 9.37 -5.82
N LYS A 240 -15.03 9.24 -7.14
CA LYS A 240 -16.21 9.24 -8.03
C LYS A 240 -17.00 7.93 -7.92
N ILE A 241 -16.35 6.83 -7.52
CA ILE A 241 -16.96 5.51 -7.35
C ILE A 241 -17.41 5.34 -5.90
N VAL A 242 -16.52 5.56 -4.93
CA VAL A 242 -16.78 5.44 -3.48
C VAL A 242 -17.37 6.77 -2.97
N LYS A 243 -18.69 6.90 -3.04
CA LYS A 243 -19.39 8.19 -2.80
C LYS A 243 -19.26 8.74 -1.38
N GLN A 244 -19.08 7.89 -0.38
CA GLN A 244 -18.88 8.27 1.02
C GLN A 244 -17.42 8.57 1.35
N ALA A 245 -16.50 8.40 0.41
CA ALA A 245 -15.08 8.67 0.65
C ALA A 245 -14.81 10.17 0.81
N VAL A 246 -13.98 10.49 1.80
CA VAL A 246 -13.44 11.83 2.01
C VAL A 246 -12.07 11.91 1.35
N LEU A 247 -11.89 12.85 0.42
CA LEU A 247 -10.60 13.08 -0.24
C LEU A 247 -9.85 14.21 0.49
N LYS A 248 -8.63 13.91 0.96
CA LYS A 248 -7.67 14.90 1.43
C LYS A 248 -6.50 14.97 0.44
N ILE A 249 -6.30 16.12 -0.16
CA ILE A 249 -5.18 16.39 -1.07
C ILE A 249 -4.07 17.11 -0.30
N TYR A 250 -2.85 16.60 -0.43
CA TYR A 250 -1.65 17.23 0.11
C TYR A 250 -0.97 17.99 -1.03
N GLU A 251 -1.09 19.31 -0.99
CA GLU A 251 -0.52 20.20 -2.00
C GLU A 251 1.00 20.07 -2.03
N GLY A 252 1.55 19.83 -3.22
CA GLY A 252 2.97 19.65 -3.47
C GLY A 252 3.57 18.35 -2.92
N ALA A 253 2.75 17.48 -2.30
CA ALA A 253 3.29 16.24 -1.72
C ALA A 253 3.53 15.16 -2.77
N ASP A 254 4.55 14.38 -2.50
CA ASP A 254 5.06 13.25 -3.27
C ASP A 254 4.34 11.93 -2.91
N HIS A 255 4.77 10.83 -3.54
CA HIS A 255 4.24 9.48 -3.29
C HIS A 255 4.58 8.95 -1.89
N GLY A 256 5.74 9.34 -1.35
CA GLY A 256 6.23 8.93 -0.03
C GLY A 256 5.69 9.76 1.13
N LEU A 257 4.52 10.40 0.99
CA LEU A 257 3.96 11.33 1.95
C LEU A 257 3.80 10.79 3.39
N THR A 258 3.74 9.48 3.57
CA THR A 258 3.75 8.83 4.89
C THR A 258 5.07 9.07 5.65
N VAL A 259 6.14 9.40 4.92
CA VAL A 259 7.47 9.75 5.44
C VAL A 259 7.71 11.25 5.34
N THR A 260 7.50 11.85 4.16
CA THR A 260 7.80 13.26 3.90
C THR A 260 6.86 14.22 4.62
N HIS A 261 5.64 13.77 4.91
CA HIS A 261 4.60 14.52 5.61
C HIS A 261 4.06 13.78 6.83
N GLN A 262 4.94 13.03 7.53
CA GLN A 262 4.59 12.06 8.58
C GLN A 262 3.67 12.64 9.66
N ASP A 263 3.99 13.79 10.23
CA ASP A 263 3.21 14.36 11.34
C ASP A 263 1.79 14.73 10.90
N ARG A 264 1.65 15.35 9.72
CA ARG A 264 0.36 15.69 9.15
C ARG A 264 -0.44 14.44 8.79
N PHE A 265 0.22 13.43 8.20
CA PHE A 265 -0.40 12.16 7.88
C PHE A 265 -0.94 11.45 9.12
N ASN A 266 -0.12 11.35 10.17
CA ASN A 266 -0.50 10.72 11.42
C ASN A 266 -1.71 11.43 12.08
N ALA A 267 -1.71 12.77 12.09
CA ALA A 267 -2.82 13.55 12.62
C ALA A 267 -4.11 13.37 11.81
N ASP A 268 -4.03 13.48 10.49
CA ASP A 268 -5.19 13.33 9.59
C ASP A 268 -5.80 11.93 9.64
N LEU A 269 -4.97 10.88 9.76
CA LEU A 269 -5.43 9.51 9.91
C LEU A 269 -6.07 9.29 11.29
N LEU A 270 -5.46 9.84 12.37
CA LEU A 270 -6.02 9.75 13.73
C LEU A 270 -7.38 10.44 13.83
N ASP A 271 -7.52 11.63 13.26
CA ASP A 271 -8.78 12.37 13.21
C ASP A 271 -9.87 11.57 12.48
N PHE A 272 -9.51 10.96 11.35
CA PHE A 272 -10.43 10.10 10.61
C PHE A 272 -10.83 8.85 11.41
N ILE A 273 -9.91 8.25 12.13
CA ILE A 273 -10.19 7.06 12.96
C ILE A 273 -11.16 7.42 14.08
N ASN A 274 -11.03 8.59 14.67
CA ASN A 274 -11.85 9.03 15.82
C ASN A 274 -13.19 9.69 15.41
N SER A 275 -13.43 9.93 14.13
CA SER A 275 -14.65 10.61 13.60
C SER A 275 -15.93 9.75 13.63
#